data_c5e7c45288c2e348498f9b6a9321da2a
#
_entry.id   c5e7c45288c2e348498f9b6a9321da2a
#
_cell.length_a   1.000
_cell.length_b   1.000
_cell.length_c   1.000
_cell.angle_alpha   90.00
_cell.angle_beta   90.00
_cell.angle_gamma   90.00
#
_symmetry.space_group_name_H-M   'P 1'
#
loop_
_entity.id
_entity.type
_entity.pdbx_description
1 polymer ?
#
loop_
_entity_poly.entity_id
_entity_poly.type
_entity_poly.pdbx_seq_one_letter_code
_entity_poly.pdbx_strand_id
1 'polypeptide(L)'
;PVRWYGGADLSKMHDLTACCLFGHYKGVDIIIPHCWFPRPAAEIKANKDQIPLFGWKDDGWLDMTNDKVTNYSDIVRWFKKRRGEGFKMRRIGHDPKFCREYFVEMKKEHFPVKAQMQTFILKSEGFRYLEKSAKQGTLYYMHAEPMEYCVQNVAGVEKADDMVQYQKIE
;
A
#
# COMPACT_ATOMS: atom_id res chain seq x y z
N PRO A 1 21.69 8.28 6.81
CA PRO A 1 20.48 7.56 7.23
C PRO A 1 19.41 7.60 6.14
N VAL A 2 18.70 6.49 5.97
CA VAL A 2 17.59 6.40 5.02
C VAL A 2 16.44 7.30 5.49
N ARG A 3 15.83 8.03 4.55
CA ARG A 3 14.61 8.79 4.81
C ARG A 3 13.42 7.90 4.49
N TRP A 4 12.66 7.55 5.54
CA TRP A 4 11.47 6.71 5.39
C TRP A 4 10.18 7.52 5.35
N TYR A 5 9.28 7.08 4.52
CA TYR A 5 7.90 7.56 4.40
C TYR A 5 6.97 6.36 4.45
N GLY A 6 5.72 6.58 4.77
CA GLY A 6 4.71 5.54 4.75
C GLY A 6 3.56 5.89 3.81
N GLY A 7 2.86 4.88 3.36
CA GLY A 7 1.61 5.00 2.62
C GLY A 7 0.60 3.98 3.11
N ALA A 8 -0.68 4.35 3.08
CA ALA A 8 -1.79 3.47 3.40
C ALA A 8 -2.95 3.69 2.44
N ASP A 9 -3.43 2.60 1.84
CA ASP A 9 -4.67 2.53 1.08
C ASP A 9 -5.65 1.64 1.83
N LEU A 10 -6.71 2.27 2.35
CA LEU A 10 -7.62 1.66 3.31
C LEU A 10 -8.88 1.15 2.61
N SER A 11 -9.12 -0.15 2.68
CA SER A 11 -10.36 -0.79 2.27
C SER A 11 -11.03 -1.47 3.46
N LYS A 12 -12.36 -1.57 3.46
CA LYS A 12 -13.07 -2.23 4.56
C LYS A 12 -13.44 -3.68 4.27
N MET A 13 -13.94 -4.01 3.08
CA MET A 13 -14.64 -5.28 2.88
C MET A 13 -14.20 -6.10 1.65
N HIS A 14 -13.95 -5.47 0.53
CA HIS A 14 -13.89 -6.19 -0.75
C HIS A 14 -12.57 -6.06 -1.50
N ASP A 15 -11.72 -5.16 -1.09
CA ASP A 15 -10.39 -4.93 -1.68
C ASP A 15 -9.28 -5.10 -0.63
N LEU A 16 -8.09 -5.30 -1.12
CA LEU A 16 -6.90 -5.31 -0.26
C LEU A 16 -6.76 -3.96 0.45
N THR A 17 -6.57 -4.02 1.76
CA THR A 17 -5.94 -2.91 2.47
C THR A 17 -4.45 -3.09 2.34
N ALA A 18 -3.75 -2.05 1.92
CA ALA A 18 -2.32 -2.10 1.69
C ALA A 18 -1.61 -0.95 2.39
N CYS A 19 -0.45 -1.25 2.94
CA CYS A 19 0.48 -0.26 3.45
C CYS A 19 1.87 -0.50 2.87
N CYS A 20 2.67 0.54 2.86
CA CYS A 20 4.07 0.42 2.50
C CYS A 20 4.94 1.38 3.31
N LEU A 21 6.20 0.99 3.47
CA LEU A 21 7.29 1.91 3.74
C LEU A 21 7.99 2.21 2.43
N PHE A 22 8.31 3.46 2.21
CA PHE A 22 9.12 3.94 1.10
C PHE A 22 10.37 4.62 1.63
N GLY A 23 11.52 4.15 1.19
CA GLY A 23 12.82 4.73 1.56
C GLY A 23 13.64 5.10 0.33
N HIS A 24 14.42 6.18 0.45
CA HIS A 24 15.38 6.57 -0.57
C HIS A 24 16.78 6.66 0.04
N TYR A 25 17.75 6.01 -0.59
CA TYR A 25 19.14 6.03 -0.15
C TYR A 25 20.11 5.87 -1.31
N LYS A 26 20.99 6.85 -1.48
CA LYS A 26 22.05 6.83 -2.51
C LYS A 26 21.56 6.47 -3.92
N GLY A 27 20.45 7.09 -4.35
CA GLY A 27 19.89 6.89 -5.69
C GLY A 27 19.06 5.60 -5.83
N VAL A 28 18.82 4.87 -4.75
CA VAL A 28 18.03 3.65 -4.72
C VAL A 28 16.73 3.90 -3.95
N ASP A 29 15.62 3.45 -4.52
CA ASP A 29 14.30 3.45 -3.89
C ASP A 29 13.98 2.05 -3.34
N ILE A 30 13.45 2.01 -2.13
CA ILE A 30 13.11 0.78 -1.43
C ILE A 30 11.65 0.83 -1.02
N ILE A 31 10.87 -0.21 -1.38
CA ILE A 31 9.48 -0.38 -0.96
C ILE A 31 9.38 -1.63 -0.10
N ILE A 32 8.78 -1.50 1.09
CA ILE A 32 8.42 -2.60 1.96
C ILE A 32 6.88 -2.62 2.06
N PRO A 33 6.19 -3.45 1.27
CA PRO A 33 4.74 -3.52 1.27
C PRO A 33 4.22 -4.52 2.30
N HIS A 34 2.96 -4.34 2.70
CA HIS A 34 2.18 -5.32 3.43
C HIS A 34 0.69 -5.15 3.16
N CYS A 35 -0.07 -6.25 3.19
CA CYS A 35 -1.48 -6.25 2.87
C CYS A 35 -2.31 -6.91 3.95
N TRP A 36 -3.60 -6.56 4.00
CA TRP A 36 -4.63 -7.20 4.84
C TRP A 36 -5.86 -7.50 4.02
N PHE A 37 -6.52 -8.60 4.32
CA PHE A 37 -7.78 -9.00 3.72
C PHE A 37 -8.66 -9.76 4.71
N PRO A 38 -9.98 -9.51 4.77
CA PRO A 38 -10.89 -10.31 5.59
C PRO A 38 -10.95 -11.76 5.11
N ARG A 39 -10.73 -12.73 6.01
CA ARG A 39 -10.74 -14.16 5.67
C ARG A 39 -12.04 -14.61 4.98
N PRO A 40 -13.25 -14.25 5.46
CA PRO A 40 -14.48 -14.69 4.78
C PRO A 40 -14.60 -14.19 3.34
N ALA A 41 -14.13 -12.97 3.06
CA ALA A 41 -14.09 -12.44 1.70
C ALA A 41 -12.95 -13.08 0.88
N ALA A 42 -11.83 -13.43 1.50
CA ALA A 42 -10.72 -14.11 0.85
C ALA A 42 -11.09 -15.50 0.34
N GLU A 43 -11.86 -16.26 1.10
CA GLU A 43 -12.34 -17.59 0.70
C GLU A 43 -13.18 -17.53 -0.58
N ILE A 44 -14.09 -16.55 -0.67
CA ILE A 44 -14.92 -16.33 -1.85
C ILE A 44 -14.08 -15.87 -3.03
N LYS A 45 -13.22 -14.89 -2.82
CA LYS A 45 -12.42 -14.26 -3.88
C LYS A 45 -11.34 -15.17 -4.44
N ALA A 46 -10.67 -15.96 -3.60
CA ALA A 46 -9.68 -16.94 -4.03
C ALA A 46 -10.28 -17.98 -4.97
N ASN A 47 -11.48 -18.45 -4.66
CA ASN A 47 -12.19 -19.42 -5.50
C ASN A 47 -12.71 -18.81 -6.81
N LYS A 48 -13.22 -17.58 -6.76
CA LYS A 48 -13.83 -16.91 -7.93
C LYS A 48 -12.78 -16.36 -8.88
N ASP A 49 -11.78 -15.65 -8.35
CA ASP A 49 -10.83 -14.87 -9.13
C ASP A 49 -9.46 -15.57 -9.25
N GLN A 50 -9.32 -16.75 -8.65
CA GLN A 50 -8.07 -17.55 -8.62
C GLN A 50 -6.84 -16.77 -8.12
N ILE A 51 -7.06 -15.79 -7.23
CA ILE A 51 -5.98 -15.01 -6.63
C ILE A 51 -5.37 -15.81 -5.48
N PRO A 52 -4.04 -15.97 -5.40
CA PRO A 52 -3.38 -16.80 -4.40
C PRO A 52 -3.28 -16.12 -3.02
N LEU A 53 -4.40 -15.62 -2.49
CA LEU A 53 -4.45 -14.86 -1.23
C LEU A 53 -3.91 -15.67 -0.03
N PHE A 54 -4.22 -16.98 0.02
CA PHE A 54 -3.73 -17.84 1.11
C PHE A 54 -2.23 -18.13 0.98
N GLY A 55 -1.72 -18.28 -0.23
CA GLY A 55 -0.28 -18.38 -0.49
C GLY A 55 0.45 -17.13 0.00
N TRP A 56 -0.04 -15.96 -0.34
CA TRP A 56 0.54 -14.69 0.15
C TRP A 56 0.50 -14.55 1.66
N LYS A 57 -0.55 -15.09 2.30
CA LYS A 57 -0.63 -15.14 3.76
C LYS A 57 0.45 -16.05 4.33
N ASP A 58 0.62 -17.24 3.77
CA ASP A 58 1.61 -18.23 4.24
C ASP A 58 3.04 -17.72 4.04
N ASP A 59 3.29 -16.96 2.96
CA ASP A 59 4.57 -16.32 2.66
C ASP A 59 4.82 -15.03 3.48
N GLY A 60 3.85 -14.59 4.27
CA GLY A 60 3.99 -13.43 5.15
C GLY A 60 3.74 -12.06 4.51
N TRP A 61 3.27 -12.02 3.26
CA TRP A 61 2.93 -10.75 2.56
C TRP A 61 1.56 -10.20 2.95
N LEU A 62 0.67 -11.05 3.44
CA LEU A 62 -0.72 -10.75 3.73
C LEU A 62 -1.12 -11.27 5.10
N ASP A 63 -1.79 -10.44 5.88
CA ASP A 63 -2.51 -10.86 7.07
C ASP A 63 -4.01 -10.96 6.81
N MET A 64 -4.66 -11.98 7.36
CA MET A 64 -6.10 -12.16 7.29
C MET A 64 -6.72 -11.99 8.66
N THR A 65 -7.77 -11.18 8.74
CA THR A 65 -8.60 -11.08 9.94
C THR A 65 -9.75 -12.08 9.86
N ASN A 66 -10.17 -12.61 11.01
CA ASN A 66 -11.34 -13.50 11.08
C ASN A 66 -12.67 -12.72 10.97
N ASP A 67 -12.62 -11.41 11.08
CA ASP A 67 -13.77 -10.53 10.94
C ASP A 67 -14.15 -10.31 9.48
N LYS A 68 -15.38 -9.86 9.25
CA LYS A 68 -15.89 -9.52 7.91
C LYS A 68 -15.26 -8.26 7.33
N VAL A 69 -14.56 -7.49 8.14
CA VAL A 69 -13.93 -6.22 7.77
C VAL A 69 -12.48 -6.19 8.23
N THR A 70 -11.65 -5.44 7.53
CA THR A 70 -10.28 -5.17 7.97
C THR A 70 -10.30 -4.28 9.20
N ASN A 71 -9.57 -4.69 10.24
CA ASN A 71 -9.43 -3.91 11.46
C ASN A 71 -8.24 -2.95 11.34
N TYR A 72 -8.51 -1.66 11.39
CA TYR A 72 -7.46 -0.64 11.23
C TYR A 72 -6.45 -0.59 12.38
N SER A 73 -6.78 -1.14 13.54
CA SER A 73 -5.81 -1.31 14.63
C SER A 73 -4.66 -2.25 14.26
N ASP A 74 -4.90 -3.21 13.38
CA ASP A 74 -3.84 -4.11 12.87
C ASP A 74 -2.83 -3.36 12.01
N ILE A 75 -3.32 -2.41 11.20
CA ILE A 75 -2.48 -1.54 10.39
C ILE A 75 -1.64 -0.62 11.27
N VAL A 76 -2.24 -0.01 12.28
CA VAL A 76 -1.54 0.81 13.27
C VAL A 76 -0.45 -0.01 13.97
N ARG A 77 -0.75 -1.25 14.35
CA ARG A 77 0.20 -2.19 14.96
C ARG A 77 1.38 -2.50 14.03
N TRP A 78 1.14 -2.65 12.74
CA TRP A 78 2.20 -2.86 11.75
C TRP A 78 3.15 -1.66 11.71
N PHE A 79 2.64 -0.44 11.64
CA PHE A 79 3.48 0.78 11.68
C PHE A 79 4.25 0.90 13.01
N LYS A 80 3.62 0.56 14.14
CA LYS A 80 4.30 0.53 15.46
C LYS A 80 5.47 -0.45 15.46
N LYS A 81 5.26 -1.65 14.93
CA LYS A 81 6.30 -2.67 14.81
C LYS A 81 7.46 -2.17 13.94
N ARG A 82 7.17 -1.59 12.78
CA ARG A 82 8.20 -1.01 11.89
C ARG A 82 8.98 0.09 12.60
N ARG A 83 8.30 0.98 13.28
CA ARG A 83 8.96 2.03 14.10
C ARG A 83 9.86 1.44 15.18
N GLY A 84 9.43 0.41 15.86
CA GLY A 84 10.23 -0.32 16.87
C GLY A 84 11.48 -0.98 16.29
N GLU A 85 11.45 -1.38 15.02
CA GLU A 85 12.58 -1.93 14.29
C GLU A 85 13.56 -0.85 13.77
N GLY A 86 13.28 0.43 14.01
CA GLY A 86 14.16 1.54 13.64
C GLY A 86 13.75 2.31 12.39
N PHE A 87 12.63 1.99 11.75
CA PHE A 87 12.10 2.76 10.62
C PHE A 87 11.45 4.06 11.12
N LYS A 88 12.19 5.15 11.06
CA LYS A 88 11.69 6.47 11.45
C LYS A 88 10.98 7.13 10.27
N MET A 89 9.66 7.04 10.27
CA MET A 89 8.82 7.60 9.22
C MET A 89 8.66 9.11 9.39
N ARG A 90 8.98 9.88 8.36
CA ARG A 90 8.84 11.34 8.36
C ARG A 90 7.42 11.80 8.08
N ARG A 91 6.68 11.02 7.29
CA ARG A 91 5.29 11.25 6.95
C ARG A 91 4.66 9.95 6.48
N ILE A 92 3.37 9.78 6.79
CA ILE A 92 2.57 8.64 6.34
C ILE A 92 1.33 9.19 5.65
N GLY A 93 1.25 9.02 4.32
CA GLY A 93 0.11 9.43 3.51
C GLY A 93 -0.99 8.38 3.52
N HIS A 94 -2.25 8.81 3.42
CA HIS A 94 -3.41 7.92 3.28
C HIS A 94 -4.52 8.59 2.46
N ASP A 95 -5.38 7.75 1.84
CA ASP A 95 -6.62 8.22 1.22
C ASP A 95 -7.53 8.84 2.29
N PRO A 96 -8.10 10.04 2.08
CA PRO A 96 -9.04 10.64 3.02
C PRO A 96 -10.34 9.86 3.19
N LYS A 97 -10.69 8.95 2.25
CA LYS A 97 -11.89 8.11 2.38
C LYS A 97 -11.72 7.06 3.48
N PHE A 98 -12.76 6.88 4.29
CA PHE A 98 -12.85 5.86 5.35
C PHE A 98 -11.72 5.88 6.39
N CYS A 99 -10.97 6.97 6.48
CA CYS A 99 -9.74 7.03 7.28
C CYS A 99 -9.96 7.42 8.76
N ARG A 100 -11.17 7.77 9.19
CA ARG A 100 -11.38 8.41 10.51
C ARG A 100 -10.81 7.60 11.67
N GLU A 101 -11.15 6.33 11.78
CA GLU A 101 -10.66 5.45 12.86
C GLU A 101 -9.15 5.28 12.80
N TYR A 102 -8.62 4.97 11.63
CA TYR A 102 -7.20 4.88 11.36
C TYR A 102 -6.45 6.17 11.74
N PHE A 103 -6.97 7.31 11.27
CA PHE A 103 -6.35 8.62 11.55
C PHE A 103 -6.29 8.90 13.05
N VAL A 104 -7.37 8.68 13.78
CA VAL A 104 -7.43 8.92 15.23
C VAL A 104 -6.43 8.02 15.97
N GLU A 105 -6.37 6.74 15.65
CA GLU A 105 -5.43 5.81 16.29
C GLU A 105 -3.97 6.12 15.95
N MET A 106 -3.66 6.44 14.70
CA MET A 106 -2.32 6.85 14.29
C MET A 106 -1.86 8.13 14.99
N LYS A 107 -2.76 9.10 15.18
CA LYS A 107 -2.48 10.33 15.92
C LYS A 107 -2.23 10.07 17.40
N LYS A 108 -3.01 9.19 18.04
CA LYS A 108 -2.77 8.78 19.44
C LYS A 108 -1.37 8.17 19.62
N GLU A 109 -0.90 7.44 18.63
CA GLU A 109 0.44 6.83 18.61
C GLU A 109 1.54 7.79 18.13
N HIS A 110 1.22 9.07 17.94
CA HIS A 110 2.15 10.14 17.52
C HIS A 110 2.79 9.91 16.14
N PHE A 111 2.09 9.26 15.22
CA PHE A 111 2.54 9.14 13.84
C PHE A 111 2.27 10.41 13.02
N PRO A 112 3.19 10.82 12.12
CA PRO A 112 3.05 12.00 11.28
C PRO A 112 2.14 11.73 10.07
N VAL A 113 0.87 11.40 10.31
CA VAL A 113 -0.10 11.07 9.25
C VAL A 113 -0.63 12.30 8.54
N LYS A 114 -0.87 12.18 7.23
CA LYS A 114 -1.45 13.21 6.39
C LYS A 114 -2.40 12.59 5.36
N ALA A 115 -3.62 13.13 5.27
CA ALA A 115 -4.52 12.83 4.18
C ALA A 115 -3.91 13.31 2.84
N GLN A 116 -3.87 12.41 1.87
CA GLN A 116 -3.34 12.68 0.53
C GLN A 116 -4.49 12.77 -0.47
N MET A 117 -4.62 13.89 -1.13
CA MET A 117 -5.61 14.09 -2.18
C MET A 117 -5.43 13.05 -3.30
N GLN A 118 -6.54 12.44 -3.72
CA GLN A 118 -6.55 11.36 -4.72
C GLN A 118 -6.80 11.88 -6.15
N THR A 119 -6.35 13.09 -6.46
CA THR A 119 -6.46 13.62 -7.81
C THR A 119 -5.55 12.86 -8.79
N PHE A 120 -5.98 12.73 -10.05
CA PHE A 120 -5.17 12.04 -11.06
C PHE A 120 -3.82 12.72 -11.31
N ILE A 121 -3.74 14.04 -11.14
CA ILE A 121 -2.49 14.82 -11.28
C ILE A 121 -1.46 14.33 -10.25
N LEU A 122 -1.82 14.33 -8.97
CA LEU A 122 -0.91 13.92 -7.89
C LEU A 122 -0.56 12.43 -7.96
N LYS A 123 -1.54 11.58 -8.32
CA LYS A 123 -1.28 10.16 -8.54
C LYS A 123 -0.35 9.93 -9.72
N SER A 124 -0.53 10.66 -10.80
CA SER A 124 0.32 10.57 -11.99
C SER A 124 1.79 10.85 -11.67
N GLU A 125 2.08 11.87 -10.89
CA GLU A 125 3.46 12.17 -10.45
C GLU A 125 4.10 10.99 -9.69
N GLY A 126 3.38 10.43 -8.73
CA GLY A 126 3.87 9.30 -7.93
C GLY A 126 4.11 8.05 -8.77
N PHE A 127 3.17 7.69 -9.63
CA PHE A 127 3.31 6.53 -10.52
C PHE A 127 4.43 6.70 -11.54
N ARG A 128 4.57 7.87 -12.15
CA ARG A 128 5.68 8.17 -13.08
C ARG A 128 7.03 8.07 -12.40
N TYR A 129 7.12 8.53 -11.17
CA TYR A 129 8.35 8.39 -10.39
C TYR A 129 8.72 6.91 -10.18
N LEU A 130 7.77 6.08 -9.75
CA LEU A 130 7.99 4.65 -9.55
C LEU A 130 8.33 3.94 -10.86
N GLU A 131 7.63 4.24 -11.94
CA GLU A 131 7.91 3.70 -13.27
C GLU A 131 9.33 4.04 -13.74
N LYS A 132 9.75 5.28 -13.57
CA LYS A 132 11.11 5.72 -13.87
C LYS A 132 12.14 4.95 -13.05
N SER A 133 11.94 4.85 -11.74
CA SER A 133 12.84 4.12 -10.85
C SER A 133 12.93 2.63 -11.22
N ALA A 134 11.80 2.01 -11.57
CA ALA A 134 11.76 0.62 -12.04
C ALA A 134 12.51 0.44 -13.36
N LYS A 135 12.28 1.31 -14.36
CA LYS A 135 12.98 1.28 -15.65
C LYS A 135 14.49 1.49 -15.53
N GLN A 136 14.91 2.29 -14.57
CA GLN A 136 16.33 2.54 -14.28
C GLN A 136 16.99 1.41 -13.47
N GLY A 137 16.22 0.43 -13.01
CA GLY A 137 16.72 -0.66 -12.17
C GLY A 137 17.14 -0.22 -10.77
N THR A 138 16.59 0.91 -10.28
CA THR A 138 16.89 1.48 -8.96
C THR A 138 15.79 1.31 -7.95
N LEU A 139 14.73 0.56 -8.28
CA LEU A 139 13.62 0.24 -7.40
C LEU A 139 13.76 -1.17 -6.83
N TYR A 140 13.77 -1.26 -5.49
CA TYR A 140 13.77 -2.53 -4.74
C TYR A 140 12.45 -2.67 -3.98
N TYR A 141 11.70 -3.74 -4.23
CA TYR A 141 10.38 -3.98 -3.65
C TYR A 141 10.24 -5.37 -3.01
N MET A 142 11.37 -6.01 -2.70
CA MET A 142 11.47 -7.32 -2.05
C MET A 142 10.84 -8.48 -2.86
N HIS A 143 10.54 -8.29 -4.13
CA HIS A 143 9.78 -9.25 -4.96
C HIS A 143 8.45 -9.69 -4.33
N ALA A 144 7.78 -8.76 -3.66
CA ALA A 144 6.49 -9.02 -3.03
C ALA A 144 5.42 -9.35 -4.08
N GLU A 145 4.96 -10.60 -4.10
CA GLU A 145 3.99 -11.08 -5.09
C GLU A 145 2.68 -10.28 -5.12
N PRO A 146 2.10 -9.84 -3.98
CA PRO A 146 0.91 -8.99 -4.03
C PRO A 146 1.15 -7.68 -4.76
N MET A 147 2.35 -7.09 -4.64
CA MET A 147 2.70 -5.88 -5.35
C MET A 147 2.83 -6.13 -6.85
N GLU A 148 3.50 -7.22 -7.25
CA GLU A 148 3.62 -7.61 -8.66
C GLU A 148 2.25 -7.85 -9.29
N TYR A 149 1.38 -8.57 -8.59
CA TYR A 149 -0.01 -8.78 -9.02
C TYR A 149 -0.76 -7.46 -9.21
N CYS A 150 -0.67 -6.54 -8.24
CA CYS A 150 -1.35 -5.25 -8.35
C CYS A 150 -0.82 -4.41 -9.52
N VAL A 151 0.49 -4.40 -9.75
CA VAL A 151 1.10 -3.68 -10.88
C VAL A 151 0.66 -4.25 -12.23
N GLN A 152 0.57 -5.56 -12.36
CA GLN A 152 0.09 -6.23 -13.58
C GLN A 152 -1.38 -5.93 -13.88
N ASN A 153 -2.16 -5.59 -12.87
CA ASN A 153 -3.60 -5.29 -12.99
C ASN A 153 -3.91 -3.78 -13.00
N VAL A 154 -2.93 -2.95 -13.30
CA VAL A 154 -3.09 -1.50 -13.46
C VAL A 154 -2.83 -1.09 -14.89
N ALA A 155 -3.75 -0.33 -15.47
CA ALA A 155 -3.57 0.32 -16.77
C ALA A 155 -3.41 1.83 -16.61
N GLY A 156 -2.52 2.41 -17.40
CA GLY A 156 -2.39 3.86 -17.54
C GLY A 156 -3.24 4.34 -18.70
N VAL A 157 -4.15 5.26 -18.45
CA VAL A 157 -4.96 5.94 -19.49
C VAL A 157 -4.45 7.36 -19.64
N GLU A 158 -3.94 7.68 -20.83
CA GLU A 158 -3.48 9.04 -21.12
C GLU A 158 -4.63 10.04 -21.05
N LYS A 159 -4.37 11.16 -20.42
CA LYS A 159 -5.24 12.32 -20.33
C LYS A 159 -4.55 13.50 -21.03
N ALA A 160 -5.25 14.64 -21.14
CA ALA A 160 -4.66 15.86 -21.68
C ALA A 160 -3.37 16.25 -20.91
N ASP A 161 -2.45 16.92 -21.59
CA ASP A 161 -1.22 17.50 -21.01
C ASP A 161 -0.22 16.46 -20.45
N ASP A 162 -0.02 15.34 -21.15
CA ASP A 162 0.91 14.26 -20.75
C ASP A 162 0.64 13.63 -19.38
N MET A 163 -0.56 13.78 -18.86
CA MET A 163 -0.97 13.17 -17.61
C MET A 163 -1.56 11.79 -17.84
N VAL A 164 -1.26 10.88 -16.94
CA VAL A 164 -1.73 9.50 -16.97
C VAL A 164 -2.63 9.21 -15.77
N GLN A 165 -3.83 8.75 -16.03
CA GLN A 165 -4.70 8.22 -14.99
C GLN A 165 -4.48 6.71 -14.87
N TYR A 166 -4.05 6.27 -13.70
CA TYR A 166 -3.88 4.85 -13.40
C TYR A 166 -5.17 4.27 -12.84
N GLN A 167 -5.62 3.17 -13.40
CA GLN A 167 -6.87 2.49 -13.01
C GLN A 167 -6.71 0.97 -13.08
N LYS A 168 -7.56 0.25 -12.35
CA LYS A 168 -7.60 -1.22 -12.43
C LYS A 168 -8.01 -1.65 -13.84
N ILE A 169 -7.45 -2.73 -14.33
CA ILE A 169 -7.91 -3.44 -15.52
C ILE A 169 -9.16 -4.24 -15.09
N GLU A 170 -10.28 -4.05 -15.79
CA GLU A 170 -11.52 -4.80 -15.58
C GLU A 170 -11.44 -6.21 -16.17
#